data_366091af68122f83971831fc1261199f
#
_entry.id   366091af68122f83971831fc1261199f
#
_cell.length_a   1.000
_cell.length_b   1.000
_cell.length_c   1.000
_cell.angle_alpha   90.00
_cell.angle_beta   90.00
_cell.angle_gamma   90.00
#
_symmetry.space_group_name_H-M   'P 1'
#
loop_
_entity.id
_entity.type
_entity.pdbx_description
1 polymer ?
#
loop_
_entity_poly.entity_id
_entity_poly.type
_entity_poly.pdbx_seq_one_letter_code
_entity_poly.pdbx_strand_id
1 'polypeptide(L)'
;TNELEENKKIECMENVVLKEGFFAETFPVNKAESAKMKIKKLPVEVGEVSETFQCAFENSGIMKDGIIYTIKTVPSYHGKQITLGDVMETGQVEEQYFIPEEKLYYTNPSVTHSDETEQRLPKEDRQTWQYLKGAKKLLRTSATGHEYVFSEGAISMIDQDDKPARTMLTSEGGFSRTTHIVKDKMTGRVRLLTATEAERIQGFPTNHTKYCLVKGKTVEMPLRKRRFMMGNALVVNLVADMEKTLDNIFAEE
;
A
#
# COMPACT_ATOMS: atom_id res chain seq x y z
N THR A 1 -31.85 -31.06 1.60
CA THR A 1 -30.85 -31.37 0.54
C THR A 1 -30.12 -30.12 0.10
N ASN A 2 -30.78 -29.02 -0.23
CA ASN A 2 -30.10 -27.78 -0.67
C ASN A 2 -29.20 -27.15 0.40
N GLU A 3 -29.61 -27.12 1.64
CA GLU A 3 -28.84 -26.55 2.76
C GLU A 3 -27.55 -27.34 3.07
N LEU A 4 -27.59 -28.67 2.89
CA LEU A 4 -26.43 -29.53 3.05
C LEU A 4 -25.40 -29.32 1.92
N GLU A 5 -25.85 -29.06 0.70
CA GLU A 5 -24.98 -28.77 -0.45
C GLU A 5 -24.36 -27.37 -0.34
N GLU A 6 -25.13 -26.41 0.18
CA GLU A 6 -24.63 -25.05 0.40
C GLU A 6 -23.57 -25.02 1.51
N ASN A 7 -23.80 -25.72 2.61
CA ASN A 7 -22.80 -25.86 3.68
C ASN A 7 -21.50 -26.54 3.21
N LYS A 8 -21.58 -27.56 2.36
CA LYS A 8 -20.40 -28.22 1.77
C LYS A 8 -19.61 -27.28 0.86
N LYS A 9 -20.31 -26.42 0.09
CA LYS A 9 -19.65 -25.40 -0.75
C LYS A 9 -18.92 -24.37 0.11
N ILE A 10 -19.52 -23.92 1.19
CA ILE A 10 -18.92 -22.97 2.12
C ILE A 10 -17.66 -23.58 2.74
N GLU A 11 -17.75 -24.79 3.23
CA GLU A 11 -16.62 -25.54 3.81
C GLU A 11 -15.48 -25.73 2.80
N CYS A 12 -15.81 -26.05 1.54
CA CYS A 12 -14.82 -26.14 0.47
C CYS A 12 -14.13 -24.79 0.22
N MET A 13 -14.88 -23.68 0.13
CA MET A 13 -14.29 -22.35 -0.06
C MET A 13 -13.46 -21.91 1.14
N GLU A 14 -13.89 -22.24 2.35
CA GLU A 14 -13.12 -22.00 3.57
C GLU A 14 -11.81 -22.76 3.57
N ASN A 15 -11.80 -24.03 3.18
CA ASN A 15 -10.58 -24.82 3.02
C ASN A 15 -9.61 -24.20 1.99
N VAL A 16 -10.10 -23.76 0.85
CA VAL A 16 -9.27 -23.09 -0.17
C VAL A 16 -8.64 -21.83 0.40
N VAL A 17 -9.39 -21.00 1.13
CA VAL A 17 -8.88 -19.73 1.66
C VAL A 17 -7.94 -19.92 2.85
N LEU A 18 -8.17 -20.95 3.69
CA LEU A 18 -7.44 -21.12 4.94
C LEU A 18 -6.35 -22.20 4.91
N LYS A 19 -6.35 -23.10 3.90
CA LYS A 19 -5.49 -24.29 3.94
C LYS A 19 -4.91 -24.71 2.58
N GLU A 20 -5.75 -24.88 1.57
CA GLU A 20 -5.42 -25.66 0.36
C GLU A 20 -5.19 -24.78 -0.87
N GLY A 21 -5.54 -23.50 -0.80
CA GLY A 21 -5.32 -22.58 -1.91
C GLY A 21 -3.90 -22.03 -1.94
N PHE A 22 -3.44 -21.64 -3.13
CA PHE A 22 -2.11 -21.11 -3.39
C PHE A 22 -1.60 -20.12 -2.32
N PHE A 23 -2.41 -19.14 -1.95
CA PHE A 23 -2.00 -18.14 -0.95
C PHE A 23 -1.98 -18.70 0.48
N ALA A 24 -2.85 -19.66 0.80
CA ALA A 24 -2.89 -20.27 2.12
C ALA A 24 -1.72 -21.24 2.34
N GLU A 25 -1.27 -21.91 1.29
CA GLU A 25 -0.07 -22.77 1.33
C GLU A 25 1.21 -21.92 1.43
N THR A 26 1.30 -20.87 0.62
CA THR A 26 2.46 -19.97 0.61
C THR A 26 2.55 -19.12 1.88
N PHE A 27 1.41 -18.59 2.35
CA PHE A 27 1.31 -17.69 3.50
C PHE A 27 0.31 -18.23 4.52
N PRO A 28 0.71 -19.20 5.35
CA PRO A 28 -0.18 -19.84 6.30
C PRO A 28 -0.86 -18.87 7.26
N VAL A 29 -2.09 -19.20 7.65
CA VAL A 29 -2.88 -18.40 8.59
C VAL A 29 -3.24 -19.21 9.84
N ASN A 30 -3.42 -18.51 10.96
CA ASN A 30 -3.88 -19.12 12.20
C ASN A 30 -5.40 -19.33 12.14
N LYS A 31 -5.80 -20.60 11.95
CA LYS A 31 -7.23 -20.96 11.82
C LYS A 31 -8.02 -20.71 13.10
N ALA A 32 -7.41 -20.90 14.26
CA ALA A 32 -8.07 -20.71 15.55
C ALA A 32 -8.47 -19.27 15.83
N GLU A 33 -7.75 -18.31 15.21
CA GLU A 33 -7.99 -16.88 15.36
C GLU A 33 -8.78 -16.28 14.19
N SER A 34 -9.08 -17.08 13.15
CA SER A 34 -9.83 -16.63 11.99
C SER A 34 -11.30 -16.42 12.31
N ALA A 35 -11.87 -15.34 11.82
CA ALA A 35 -13.29 -15.03 11.97
C ALA A 35 -14.16 -15.99 11.14
N LYS A 36 -15.48 -15.93 11.34
CA LYS A 36 -16.43 -16.66 10.50
C LYS A 36 -16.49 -16.07 9.09
N MET A 37 -16.56 -16.96 8.07
CA MET A 37 -16.68 -16.55 6.67
C MET A 37 -17.98 -15.78 6.41
N LYS A 38 -17.86 -14.68 5.69
CA LYS A 38 -18.96 -13.88 5.18
C LYS A 38 -19.18 -14.20 3.71
N ILE A 39 -20.44 -14.29 3.30
CA ILE A 39 -20.84 -14.66 1.95
C ILE A 39 -21.69 -13.54 1.36
N LYS A 40 -21.39 -13.13 0.12
CA LYS A 40 -22.15 -12.12 -0.60
C LYS A 40 -22.26 -12.51 -2.07
N LYS A 41 -23.48 -12.53 -2.59
CA LYS A 41 -23.73 -12.72 -4.03
C LYS A 41 -23.56 -11.39 -4.77
N LEU A 42 -22.86 -11.40 -5.89
CA LEU A 42 -22.78 -10.27 -6.79
C LEU A 42 -24.08 -10.08 -7.58
N PRO A 43 -24.48 -8.86 -7.88
CA PRO A 43 -25.48 -8.59 -8.90
C PRO A 43 -25.05 -9.15 -10.26
N VAL A 44 -26.02 -9.51 -11.10
CA VAL A 44 -25.76 -10.10 -12.42
C VAL A 44 -25.24 -9.03 -13.39
N GLU A 45 -25.81 -7.82 -13.31
CA GLU A 45 -25.46 -6.73 -14.20
C GLU A 45 -24.32 -5.89 -13.63
N VAL A 46 -23.30 -5.62 -14.45
CA VAL A 46 -22.10 -4.84 -14.06
C VAL A 46 -22.48 -3.42 -13.58
N GLY A 47 -23.50 -2.80 -14.17
CA GLY A 47 -24.01 -1.50 -13.75
C GLY A 47 -24.52 -1.53 -12.30
N GLU A 48 -25.27 -2.55 -11.94
CA GLU A 48 -25.78 -2.73 -10.56
C GLU A 48 -24.64 -2.93 -9.55
N VAL A 49 -23.53 -3.56 -9.95
CA VAL A 49 -22.35 -3.71 -9.09
C VAL A 49 -21.81 -2.35 -8.67
N SER A 50 -21.71 -1.41 -9.62
CA SER A 50 -21.19 -0.07 -9.35
C SER A 50 -22.14 0.79 -8.53
N GLU A 51 -23.46 0.63 -8.69
CA GLU A 51 -24.47 1.50 -8.10
C GLU A 51 -24.97 1.00 -6.74
N THR A 52 -25.17 -0.31 -6.61
CA THR A 52 -25.89 -0.88 -5.47
C THR A 52 -25.07 -1.86 -4.63
N PHE A 53 -23.98 -2.42 -5.17
CA PHE A 53 -23.22 -3.43 -4.47
C PHE A 53 -22.38 -2.82 -3.33
N GLN A 54 -22.69 -3.26 -2.11
CA GLN A 54 -21.91 -2.93 -0.91
C GLN A 54 -21.50 -4.21 -0.21
N CYS A 55 -20.22 -4.39 -0.02
CA CYS A 55 -19.65 -5.51 0.73
C CYS A 55 -18.46 -5.02 1.57
N ALA A 56 -18.52 -5.29 2.87
CA ALA A 56 -17.36 -5.15 3.74
C ALA A 56 -16.46 -6.37 3.53
N PHE A 57 -15.50 -6.24 2.60
CA PHE A 57 -14.48 -7.26 2.38
C PHE A 57 -13.56 -7.38 3.59
N GLU A 58 -13.17 -8.60 3.88
CA GLU A 58 -12.12 -8.89 4.85
C GLU A 58 -10.75 -8.97 4.14
N ASN A 59 -9.71 -9.35 4.87
CA ASN A 59 -8.34 -9.38 4.33
C ASN A 59 -8.01 -10.64 3.50
N SER A 60 -8.90 -11.63 3.49
CA SER A 60 -8.76 -12.84 2.67
C SER A 60 -10.10 -13.24 2.06
N GLY A 61 -10.08 -13.92 0.93
CA GLY A 61 -11.29 -14.41 0.30
C GLY A 61 -11.09 -14.99 -1.09
N ILE A 62 -12.18 -15.51 -1.62
CA ILE A 62 -12.26 -16.06 -2.99
C ILE A 62 -13.61 -15.68 -3.60
N MET A 63 -13.64 -15.49 -4.90
CA MET A 63 -14.87 -15.35 -5.68
C MET A 63 -15.03 -16.55 -6.60
N LYS A 64 -16.20 -17.17 -6.55
CA LYS A 64 -16.56 -18.28 -7.43
C LYS A 64 -18.03 -18.17 -7.83
N ASP A 65 -18.31 -18.30 -9.11
CA ASP A 65 -19.67 -18.30 -9.68
C ASP A 65 -20.52 -17.09 -9.24
N GLY A 66 -19.90 -15.90 -9.19
CA GLY A 66 -20.55 -14.65 -8.76
C GLY A 66 -20.86 -14.57 -7.26
N ILE A 67 -20.29 -15.48 -6.47
CA ILE A 67 -20.40 -15.48 -5.01
C ILE A 67 -19.03 -15.14 -4.42
N ILE A 68 -19.02 -14.16 -3.52
CA ILE A 68 -17.83 -13.73 -2.77
C ILE A 68 -17.87 -14.43 -1.40
N TYR A 69 -16.79 -15.11 -1.09
CA TYR A 69 -16.51 -15.69 0.21
C TYR A 69 -15.35 -14.92 0.82
N THR A 70 -15.56 -14.20 1.92
CA THR A 70 -14.52 -13.37 2.53
C THR A 70 -14.43 -13.61 4.04
N ILE A 71 -13.21 -13.63 4.55
CA ILE A 71 -12.92 -13.98 5.94
C ILE A 71 -11.74 -13.15 6.46
N LYS A 72 -11.83 -12.74 7.72
CA LYS A 72 -10.71 -12.12 8.41
C LYS A 72 -9.75 -13.21 8.89
N THR A 73 -8.53 -13.20 8.36
CA THR A 73 -7.47 -14.12 8.75
C THR A 73 -6.39 -13.41 9.57
N VAL A 74 -5.68 -14.18 10.37
CA VAL A 74 -4.50 -13.74 11.11
C VAL A 74 -3.31 -14.52 10.55
N PRO A 75 -2.26 -13.85 10.03
CA PRO A 75 -1.08 -14.54 9.51
C PRO A 75 -0.38 -15.38 10.58
N SER A 76 0.02 -16.60 10.23
CA SER A 76 0.86 -17.45 11.05
C SER A 76 2.34 -17.22 10.70
N TYR A 77 2.81 -16.01 10.94
CA TYR A 77 4.18 -15.62 10.66
C TYR A 77 4.98 -15.47 11.95
N HIS A 78 6.08 -16.22 12.03
CA HIS A 78 6.97 -16.26 13.20
C HIS A 78 8.38 -15.68 12.91
N GLY A 79 8.60 -15.15 11.70
CA GLY A 79 9.85 -14.52 11.32
C GLY A 79 10.02 -13.10 11.89
N LYS A 80 11.22 -12.56 11.77
CA LYS A 80 11.49 -11.17 12.14
C LYS A 80 10.73 -10.22 11.19
N GLN A 81 9.94 -9.34 11.75
CA GLN A 81 9.33 -8.25 10.99
C GLN A 81 10.40 -7.23 10.60
N ILE A 82 10.55 -6.96 9.30
CA ILE A 82 11.46 -5.93 8.80
C ILE A 82 10.75 -4.57 8.92
N THR A 83 11.35 -3.66 9.66
CA THR A 83 10.82 -2.31 9.85
C THR A 83 11.40 -1.34 8.83
N LEU A 84 10.76 -0.18 8.68
CA LEU A 84 11.30 0.91 7.87
C LEU A 84 12.70 1.31 8.36
N GLY A 85 12.91 1.35 9.67
CA GLY A 85 14.21 1.64 10.27
C GLY A 85 15.30 0.61 9.94
N ASP A 86 14.97 -0.67 9.75
CA ASP A 86 15.95 -1.69 9.36
C ASP A 86 16.55 -1.44 7.95
N VAL A 87 15.81 -0.78 7.06
CA VAL A 87 16.22 -0.54 5.66
C VAL A 87 16.75 0.87 5.40
N MET A 88 16.55 1.79 6.34
CA MET A 88 17.05 3.16 6.24
C MET A 88 18.58 3.25 6.25
N GLU A 89 19.11 4.20 5.49
CA GLU A 89 20.54 4.51 5.50
C GLU A 89 20.95 5.11 6.85
N THR A 90 22.10 4.68 7.34
CA THR A 90 22.70 5.14 8.61
C THR A 90 23.86 6.10 8.37
N GLY A 91 24.30 6.25 7.11
CA GLY A 91 25.33 7.17 6.69
C GLY A 91 24.79 8.53 6.26
N GLN A 92 25.70 9.37 5.74
CA GLN A 92 25.34 10.67 5.22
C GLN A 92 24.42 10.55 3.99
N VAL A 93 23.29 11.27 4.02
CA VAL A 93 22.34 11.36 2.92
C VAL A 93 22.52 12.70 2.20
N GLU A 94 22.42 12.67 0.87
CA GLU A 94 22.57 13.86 0.03
C GLU A 94 21.48 14.90 0.32
N GLU A 95 21.83 16.21 0.26
CA GLU A 95 20.93 17.32 0.60
C GLU A 95 19.65 17.34 -0.24
N GLN A 96 19.68 16.85 -1.46
CA GLN A 96 18.50 16.80 -2.35
C GLN A 96 17.33 15.96 -1.82
N TYR A 97 17.54 15.12 -0.82
CA TYR A 97 16.48 14.32 -0.19
C TYR A 97 15.78 15.04 0.95
N PHE A 98 16.43 16.07 1.54
CA PHE A 98 15.86 16.78 2.68
C PHE A 98 14.74 17.73 2.25
N ILE A 99 13.69 17.79 3.07
CA ILE A 99 12.55 18.64 2.83
C ILE A 99 12.81 19.97 3.56
N PRO A 100 12.76 21.12 2.86
CA PRO A 100 12.84 22.42 3.51
C PRO A 100 11.73 22.59 4.54
N GLU A 101 12.03 23.21 5.68
CA GLU A 101 11.11 23.32 6.81
C GLU A 101 9.82 24.06 6.45
N GLU A 102 9.92 25.11 5.61
CA GLU A 102 8.78 25.87 5.11
C GLU A 102 7.82 25.06 4.21
N LYS A 103 8.24 23.86 3.75
CA LYS A 103 7.39 22.94 3.00
C LYS A 103 6.76 21.86 3.87
N LEU A 104 7.15 21.75 5.14
CA LEU A 104 6.63 20.72 6.03
C LEU A 104 5.28 21.10 6.62
N TYR A 105 5.18 22.29 7.21
CA TYR A 105 4.07 22.70 8.06
C TYR A 105 3.41 24.00 7.56
N TYR A 106 2.19 24.25 8.03
CA TYR A 106 1.52 25.52 7.82
C TYR A 106 2.32 26.65 8.43
N THR A 107 2.25 27.82 7.78
CA THR A 107 2.87 29.06 8.28
C THR A 107 2.29 29.48 9.63
N ASN A 108 1.00 29.20 9.88
CA ASN A 108 0.35 29.40 11.15
C ASN A 108 0.07 28.04 11.83
N PRO A 109 0.83 27.67 12.88
CA PRO A 109 0.66 26.38 13.58
C PRO A 109 -0.67 26.24 14.32
N SER A 110 -1.40 27.33 14.55
CA SER A 110 -2.72 27.29 15.21
C SER A 110 -3.86 26.88 14.26
N VAL A 111 -3.57 26.73 12.96
CA VAL A 111 -4.58 26.29 12.00
C VAL A 111 -4.81 24.79 12.14
N THR A 112 -6.01 24.43 12.58
CA THR A 112 -6.50 23.05 12.52
C THR A 112 -7.24 22.85 11.21
N HIS A 113 -6.98 21.71 10.57
CA HIS A 113 -7.63 21.38 9.29
C HIS A 113 -9.10 21.03 9.53
N SER A 114 -10.01 21.87 9.02
CA SER A 114 -11.46 21.64 8.94
C SER A 114 -11.97 22.05 7.55
N ASP A 115 -13.18 21.59 7.18
CA ASP A 115 -13.79 21.91 5.88
C ASP A 115 -13.90 23.43 5.63
N GLU A 116 -14.17 24.21 6.67
CA GLU A 116 -14.24 25.67 6.61
C GLU A 116 -12.85 26.31 6.48
N THR A 117 -11.84 25.67 7.06
CA THR A 117 -10.46 26.17 7.07
C THR A 117 -9.81 26.02 5.70
N GLU A 118 -10.16 24.99 4.94
CA GLU A 118 -9.54 24.74 3.63
C GLU A 118 -9.77 25.85 2.62
N GLN A 119 -10.96 26.43 2.60
CA GLN A 119 -11.27 27.55 1.71
C GLN A 119 -10.51 28.83 2.08
N ARG A 120 -10.06 28.95 3.32
CA ARG A 120 -9.34 30.11 3.88
C ARG A 120 -7.84 29.93 3.96
N LEU A 121 -7.33 28.70 3.73
CA LEU A 121 -5.89 28.44 3.76
C LEU A 121 -5.16 29.22 2.66
N PRO A 122 -4.05 29.92 2.99
CA PRO A 122 -3.17 30.50 2.01
C PRO A 122 -2.71 29.50 0.96
N LYS A 123 -2.40 29.98 -0.25
CA LYS A 123 -1.94 29.10 -1.34
C LYS A 123 -0.65 28.36 -0.97
N GLU A 124 0.23 29.01 -0.22
CA GLU A 124 1.50 28.49 0.28
C GLU A 124 1.26 27.29 1.21
N ASP A 125 0.31 27.40 2.13
CA ASP A 125 -0.04 26.35 3.09
C ASP A 125 -0.61 25.12 2.39
N ARG A 126 -1.37 25.29 1.29
CA ARG A 126 -1.85 24.17 0.47
C ARG A 126 -0.75 23.44 -0.28
N GLN A 127 0.47 23.98 -0.32
CA GLN A 127 1.66 23.37 -0.90
C GLN A 127 2.58 22.75 0.16
N THR A 128 2.10 22.55 1.39
CA THR A 128 2.84 21.89 2.45
C THR A 128 2.51 20.39 2.54
N TRP A 129 3.43 19.63 3.12
CA TRP A 129 3.20 18.22 3.39
C TRP A 129 2.12 17.99 4.45
N GLN A 130 2.00 18.90 5.42
CA GLN A 130 0.93 18.86 6.41
C GLN A 130 -0.44 18.91 5.74
N TYR A 131 -0.64 19.83 4.79
CA TYR A 131 -1.88 19.88 4.01
C TYR A 131 -2.08 18.60 3.19
N LEU A 132 -1.05 18.16 2.48
CA LEU A 132 -1.14 17.02 1.57
C LEU A 132 -1.51 15.73 2.31
N LYS A 133 -0.94 15.49 3.48
CA LYS A 133 -1.16 14.28 4.30
C LYS A 133 -2.32 14.40 5.29
N GLY A 134 -2.85 15.59 5.51
CA GLY A 134 -3.99 15.85 6.39
C GLY A 134 -5.30 15.25 5.88
N ALA A 135 -6.28 15.15 6.77
CA ALA A 135 -7.65 14.80 6.41
C ALA A 135 -8.27 15.88 5.52
N LYS A 136 -9.11 15.49 4.58
CA LYS A 136 -9.86 16.41 3.72
C LYS A 136 -11.29 15.93 3.56
N LYS A 137 -12.21 16.89 3.47
CA LYS A 137 -13.60 16.65 3.14
C LYS A 137 -14.08 17.82 2.29
N LEU A 138 -14.10 17.64 0.99
CA LEU A 138 -14.30 18.70 0.00
C LEU A 138 -15.50 18.40 -0.89
N LEU A 139 -16.36 19.40 -1.07
CA LEU A 139 -17.37 19.33 -2.11
C LEU A 139 -16.67 19.47 -3.46
N ARG A 140 -16.85 18.51 -4.35
CA ARG A 140 -16.32 18.50 -5.72
C ARG A 140 -17.42 18.24 -6.72
N THR A 141 -17.22 18.77 -7.92
CA THR A 141 -18.10 18.51 -9.06
C THR A 141 -17.35 17.65 -10.07
N SER A 142 -17.95 16.54 -10.50
CA SER A 142 -17.40 15.69 -11.56
C SER A 142 -17.45 16.38 -12.92
N ALA A 143 -16.73 15.85 -13.91
CA ALA A 143 -16.79 16.35 -15.29
C ALA A 143 -18.22 16.31 -15.91
N THR A 144 -19.10 15.48 -15.35
CA THR A 144 -20.51 15.35 -15.76
C THR A 144 -21.47 16.24 -14.96
N GLY A 145 -20.97 17.11 -14.09
CA GLY A 145 -21.77 18.03 -13.28
C GLY A 145 -22.34 17.44 -11.98
N HIS A 146 -22.00 16.18 -11.64
CA HIS A 146 -22.44 15.57 -10.39
C HIS A 146 -21.61 16.08 -9.20
N GLU A 147 -22.28 16.58 -8.17
CA GLU A 147 -21.64 17.00 -6.92
C GLU A 147 -21.47 15.83 -5.97
N TYR A 148 -20.28 15.72 -5.41
CA TYR A 148 -19.95 14.69 -4.42
C TYR A 148 -18.98 15.20 -3.37
N VAL A 149 -19.02 14.60 -2.19
CA VAL A 149 -18.08 14.92 -1.11
C VAL A 149 -16.84 14.02 -1.24
N PHE A 150 -15.74 14.62 -1.67
CA PHE A 150 -14.43 13.95 -1.63
C PHE A 150 -13.94 13.91 -0.18
N SER A 151 -13.67 12.72 0.33
CA SER A 151 -13.22 12.52 1.70
C SER A 151 -11.94 11.68 1.75
N GLU A 152 -10.93 12.18 2.44
CA GLU A 152 -9.69 11.46 2.76
C GLU A 152 -9.42 11.53 4.26
N GLY A 153 -9.13 10.40 4.89
CA GLY A 153 -8.64 10.38 6.29
C GLY A 153 -7.20 10.90 6.38
N ALA A 154 -6.73 11.37 7.52
CA ALA A 154 -5.33 11.74 7.70
C ALA A 154 -4.40 10.51 7.61
N ILE A 155 -3.18 10.71 7.10
CA ILE A 155 -2.08 9.76 7.22
C ILE A 155 -0.93 10.41 7.98
N SER A 156 -0.06 9.59 8.56
CA SER A 156 1.09 10.10 9.32
C SER A 156 1.93 11.04 8.47
N MET A 157 2.29 12.19 9.04
CA MET A 157 3.20 13.15 8.40
C MET A 157 4.58 12.53 8.20
N ILE A 158 5.09 11.87 9.25
CA ILE A 158 6.37 11.18 9.27
C ILE A 158 6.08 9.70 9.49
N ASP A 159 6.63 8.86 8.65
CA ASP A 159 6.51 7.41 8.76
C ASP A 159 7.33 6.91 9.96
N GLN A 160 6.77 5.97 10.72
CA GLN A 160 7.39 5.40 11.91
C GLN A 160 8.45 4.38 11.48
N ASP A 161 9.65 4.49 12.03
CA ASP A 161 10.78 3.63 11.70
C ASP A 161 10.74 2.26 12.39
N ASP A 162 9.95 2.14 13.47
CA ASP A 162 9.70 0.89 14.20
C ASP A 162 8.61 -0.01 13.58
N LYS A 163 8.02 0.42 12.48
CA LYS A 163 6.97 -0.31 11.75
C LYS A 163 7.39 -0.65 10.31
N PRO A 164 6.76 -1.64 9.68
CA PRO A 164 6.94 -1.87 8.26
C PRO A 164 6.63 -0.63 7.43
N ALA A 165 7.34 -0.46 6.32
CA ALA A 165 7.01 0.56 5.34
C ALA A 165 5.58 0.37 4.83
N ARG A 166 4.90 1.49 4.55
CA ARG A 166 3.61 1.45 3.85
C ARG A 166 3.79 0.95 2.41
N THR A 167 2.70 0.58 1.75
CA THR A 167 2.72 0.27 0.32
C THR A 167 3.32 1.42 -0.47
N MET A 168 4.36 1.13 -1.23
CA MET A 168 5.01 2.09 -2.12
C MET A 168 4.23 2.21 -3.42
N LEU A 169 4.02 3.45 -3.89
CA LEU A 169 3.35 3.74 -5.15
C LEU A 169 4.31 4.40 -6.14
N THR A 170 3.93 4.42 -7.41
CA THR A 170 4.71 5.03 -8.50
C THR A 170 5.00 6.51 -8.33
N SER A 171 4.25 7.19 -7.46
CA SER A 171 4.44 8.59 -7.07
C SER A 171 5.52 8.79 -6.00
N GLU A 172 6.21 7.72 -5.54
CA GLU A 172 7.21 7.78 -4.48
C GLU A 172 8.31 8.81 -4.79
N GLY A 173 8.64 9.60 -3.79
CA GLY A 173 9.62 10.68 -3.88
C GLY A 173 9.12 11.93 -4.60
N GLY A 174 7.85 11.96 -5.07
CA GLY A 174 7.18 13.15 -5.55
C GLY A 174 6.33 13.83 -4.46
N PHE A 175 5.81 15.01 -4.73
CA PHE A 175 4.84 15.67 -3.84
C PHE A 175 3.48 14.98 -3.95
N SER A 176 3.38 13.84 -3.29
CA SER A 176 2.19 12.98 -3.26
C SER A 176 1.88 12.58 -1.83
N ARG A 177 0.60 12.50 -1.51
CA ARG A 177 0.10 12.11 -0.20
C ARG A 177 0.71 10.78 0.30
N THR A 178 0.93 9.83 -0.59
CA THR A 178 1.42 8.48 -0.28
C THR A 178 2.93 8.37 -0.18
N THR A 179 3.67 9.40 -0.58
CA THR A 179 5.14 9.44 -0.46
C THR A 179 5.57 9.26 0.99
N HIS A 180 6.57 8.42 1.21
CA HIS A 180 7.16 8.23 2.53
C HIS A 180 8.00 9.45 2.93
N ILE A 181 7.84 9.86 4.16
CA ILE A 181 8.63 10.92 4.80
C ILE A 181 9.20 10.36 6.08
N VAL A 182 10.50 10.48 6.26
CA VAL A 182 11.22 9.89 7.39
C VAL A 182 12.07 10.95 8.10
N LYS A 183 12.47 10.66 9.34
CA LYS A 183 13.55 11.38 10.01
C LYS A 183 14.88 10.74 9.68
N ASP A 184 15.81 11.55 9.23
CA ASP A 184 17.18 11.09 9.00
C ASP A 184 17.85 10.67 10.31
N LYS A 185 18.50 9.50 10.31
CA LYS A 185 19.09 8.92 11.53
C LYS A 185 20.29 9.69 12.06
N MET A 186 21.04 10.36 11.19
CA MET A 186 22.22 11.13 11.60
C MET A 186 21.87 12.54 12.08
N THR A 187 21.01 13.22 11.33
CA THR A 187 20.73 14.65 11.53
C THR A 187 19.43 14.95 12.23
N GLY A 188 18.50 13.98 12.28
CA GLY A 188 17.13 14.17 12.78
C GLY A 188 16.26 15.01 11.86
N ARG A 189 16.79 15.54 10.75
CA ARG A 189 16.05 16.33 9.76
C ARG A 189 15.05 15.46 9.01
N VAL A 190 13.99 16.09 8.53
CA VAL A 190 12.93 15.41 7.76
C VAL A 190 13.32 15.31 6.28
N ARG A 191 13.14 14.13 5.70
CA ARG A 191 13.52 13.86 4.32
C ARG A 191 12.63 12.82 3.65
N LEU A 192 12.73 12.75 2.33
CA LEU A 192 12.19 11.66 1.52
C LEU A 192 13.08 10.41 1.63
N LEU A 193 12.56 9.27 1.23
CA LEU A 193 13.37 8.06 1.05
C LEU A 193 14.40 8.27 -0.07
N THR A 194 15.60 7.71 0.12
CA THR A 194 16.57 7.57 -0.96
C THR A 194 16.10 6.51 -1.95
N ALA A 195 16.67 6.49 -3.15
CA ALA A 195 16.36 5.44 -4.12
C ALA A 195 16.81 4.06 -3.63
N THR A 196 17.91 4.01 -2.87
CA THR A 196 18.44 2.78 -2.26
C THR A 196 17.51 2.24 -1.15
N GLU A 197 16.95 3.12 -0.33
CA GLU A 197 15.97 2.72 0.68
C GLU A 197 14.70 2.18 0.04
N ALA A 198 14.23 2.81 -1.06
CA ALA A 198 13.11 2.33 -1.83
C ALA A 198 13.36 0.92 -2.41
N GLU A 199 14.57 0.65 -2.92
CA GLU A 199 14.98 -0.68 -3.37
C GLU A 199 14.93 -1.71 -2.24
N ARG A 200 15.49 -1.37 -1.07
CA ARG A 200 15.52 -2.26 0.10
C ARG A 200 14.13 -2.56 0.65
N ILE A 201 13.20 -1.60 0.64
CA ILE A 201 11.79 -1.81 1.02
C ILE A 201 11.15 -2.88 0.14
N GLN A 202 11.47 -2.91 -1.16
CA GLN A 202 10.96 -3.91 -2.10
C GLN A 202 11.80 -5.20 -2.12
N GLY A 203 12.83 -5.30 -1.28
CA GLY A 203 13.70 -6.48 -1.19
C GLY A 203 14.78 -6.58 -2.28
N PHE A 204 15.00 -5.51 -3.06
CA PHE A 204 16.10 -5.49 -4.04
C PHE A 204 17.44 -5.20 -3.38
N PRO A 205 18.54 -5.68 -3.96
CA PRO A 205 19.89 -5.31 -3.53
C PRO A 205 20.13 -3.80 -3.62
N THR A 206 21.00 -3.29 -2.74
CA THR A 206 21.42 -1.89 -2.74
C THR A 206 21.95 -1.47 -4.12
N ASN A 207 21.46 -0.36 -4.65
CA ASN A 207 21.82 0.19 -5.96
C ASN A 207 21.47 -0.70 -7.17
N HIS A 208 20.52 -1.64 -7.02
CA HIS A 208 20.08 -2.52 -8.09
C HIS A 208 19.63 -1.75 -9.35
N THR A 209 18.93 -0.63 -9.17
CA THR A 209 18.46 0.19 -10.28
C THR A 209 19.34 1.40 -10.59
N LYS A 210 20.59 1.46 -10.04
CA LYS A 210 21.44 2.63 -10.17
C LYS A 210 21.84 2.93 -11.62
N TYR A 211 22.07 1.88 -12.42
CA TYR A 211 22.51 2.01 -13.80
C TYR A 211 21.52 1.39 -14.77
N CYS A 212 21.48 1.93 -15.98
CA CYS A 212 20.73 1.38 -17.11
C CYS A 212 21.53 1.50 -18.41
N LEU A 213 21.11 0.72 -19.42
CA LEU A 213 21.68 0.80 -20.76
C LEU A 213 20.83 1.75 -21.64
N VAL A 214 21.45 2.77 -22.18
CA VAL A 214 20.82 3.67 -23.17
C VAL A 214 21.68 3.68 -24.41
N LYS A 215 21.13 3.20 -25.52
CA LYS A 215 21.85 3.08 -26.81
C LYS A 215 23.20 2.37 -26.66
N GLY A 216 23.24 1.29 -25.88
CA GLY A 216 24.44 0.48 -25.63
C GLY A 216 25.46 1.07 -24.66
N LYS A 217 25.19 2.23 -24.05
CA LYS A 217 26.04 2.85 -23.04
C LYS A 217 25.43 2.73 -21.66
N THR A 218 26.24 2.36 -20.67
CA THR A 218 25.82 2.38 -19.27
C THR A 218 25.75 3.84 -18.79
N VAL A 219 24.58 4.22 -18.30
CA VAL A 219 24.31 5.56 -17.72
C VAL A 219 23.64 5.42 -16.37
N GLU A 220 23.80 6.42 -15.52
CA GLU A 220 23.10 6.45 -14.24
C GLU A 220 21.61 6.73 -14.46
N MET A 221 20.76 5.94 -13.79
CA MET A 221 19.32 6.09 -13.90
C MET A 221 18.84 7.26 -13.05
N PRO A 222 18.01 8.17 -13.62
CA PRO A 222 17.45 9.28 -12.86
C PRO A 222 16.67 8.81 -11.62
N LEU A 223 16.85 9.46 -10.49
CA LEU A 223 16.22 9.11 -9.20
C LEU A 223 14.71 8.92 -9.29
N ARG A 224 14.04 9.79 -10.04
CA ARG A 224 12.58 9.67 -10.26
C ARG A 224 12.20 8.34 -10.90
N LYS A 225 13.00 7.86 -11.88
CA LYS A 225 12.74 6.56 -12.53
C LYS A 225 13.02 5.39 -11.61
N ARG A 226 14.10 5.46 -10.82
CA ARG A 226 14.42 4.45 -9.80
C ARG A 226 13.25 4.24 -8.84
N ARG A 227 12.73 5.32 -8.25
CA ARG A 227 11.59 5.27 -7.33
C ARG A 227 10.29 4.81 -8.02
N PHE A 228 10.03 5.29 -9.23
CA PHE A 228 8.89 4.86 -10.03
C PHE A 228 8.89 3.34 -10.27
N MET A 229 10.05 2.77 -10.57
CA MET A 229 10.19 1.32 -10.75
C MET A 229 9.88 0.57 -9.45
N MET A 230 10.32 1.06 -8.31
CA MET A 230 10.03 0.45 -7.01
C MET A 230 8.54 0.52 -6.66
N GLY A 231 7.84 1.57 -7.06
CA GLY A 231 6.38 1.66 -6.91
C GLY A 231 5.59 0.70 -7.82
N ASN A 232 6.20 0.19 -8.89
CA ASN A 232 5.62 -0.86 -9.76
C ASN A 232 6.11 -2.27 -9.40
N ALA A 233 7.13 -2.39 -8.57
CA ALA A 233 7.73 -3.68 -8.24
C ALA A 233 6.84 -4.47 -7.26
N LEU A 234 6.88 -5.78 -7.38
CA LEU A 234 6.46 -6.69 -6.32
C LEU A 234 7.61 -6.85 -5.32
N VAL A 235 7.27 -7.13 -4.06
CA VAL A 235 8.26 -7.40 -3.01
C VAL A 235 8.97 -8.71 -3.33
N VAL A 236 10.29 -8.66 -3.54
CA VAL A 236 11.10 -9.79 -4.02
C VAL A 236 10.92 -11.02 -3.13
N ASN A 237 10.98 -10.85 -1.81
CA ASN A 237 10.86 -11.98 -0.87
C ASN A 237 9.48 -12.67 -0.95
N LEU A 238 8.39 -11.89 -1.14
CA LEU A 238 7.07 -12.48 -1.31
C LEU A 238 6.96 -13.32 -2.59
N VAL A 239 7.57 -12.84 -3.67
CA VAL A 239 7.61 -13.58 -4.95
C VAL A 239 8.44 -14.85 -4.80
N ALA A 240 9.58 -14.78 -4.12
CA ALA A 240 10.43 -15.94 -3.85
C ALA A 240 9.72 -16.99 -2.95
N ASP A 241 8.91 -16.55 -2.00
CA ASP A 241 8.10 -17.47 -1.19
C ASP A 241 7.01 -18.16 -2.04
N MET A 242 6.44 -17.46 -3.04
CA MET A 242 5.45 -18.02 -3.97
C MET A 242 6.06 -19.06 -4.92
N GLU A 243 7.34 -18.95 -5.26
CA GLU A 243 8.03 -19.84 -6.20
C GLU A 243 7.88 -21.31 -5.79
N LYS A 244 8.06 -21.64 -4.53
CA LYS A 244 7.96 -23.01 -4.01
C LYS A 244 6.60 -23.67 -4.25
N THR A 245 5.52 -22.91 -4.05
CA THR A 245 4.15 -23.40 -4.29
C THR A 245 3.88 -23.52 -5.79
N LEU A 246 4.40 -22.59 -6.61
CA LEU A 246 4.30 -22.68 -8.07
C LEU A 246 5.06 -23.89 -8.64
N ASP A 247 6.24 -24.18 -8.15
CA ASP A 247 7.03 -25.33 -8.57
C ASP A 247 6.29 -26.65 -8.32
N ASN A 248 5.59 -26.76 -7.18
CA ASN A 248 4.75 -27.94 -6.89
C ASN A 248 3.59 -28.07 -7.90
N ILE A 249 2.91 -26.97 -8.22
CA ILE A 249 1.79 -26.96 -9.17
C ILE A 249 2.28 -27.37 -10.57
N PHE A 250 3.39 -26.81 -11.04
CA PHE A 250 3.94 -27.14 -12.36
C PHE A 250 4.54 -28.55 -12.44
N ALA A 251 4.93 -29.13 -11.32
CA ALA A 251 5.41 -30.52 -11.29
C ALA A 251 4.27 -31.57 -11.37
N GLU A 252 3.02 -31.15 -11.08
CA GLU A 252 1.83 -32.00 -11.16
C GLU A 252 1.12 -31.93 -12.55
N GLU A 253 1.48 -30.98 -13.43
CA GLU A 253 1.01 -30.88 -14.80
C GLU A 253 1.85 -31.74 -15.78
#